data_08c45fc608eba0022b7849c2764353b5
#
_entry.id   08c45fc608eba0022b7849c2764353b5
#
_cell.length_a   1.000
_cell.length_b   1.000
_cell.length_c   1.000
_cell.angle_alpha   90.00
_cell.angle_beta   90.00
_cell.angle_gamma   90.00
#
_symmetry.space_group_name_H-M   'P 1'
#
loop_
_entity.id
_entity.type
_entity.pdbx_description
1 polymer ?
#
loop_
_entity_poly.entity_id
_entity_poly.type
_entity_poly.pdbx_seq_one_letter_code
_entity_poly.pdbx_strand_id
1 'polypeptide(L)'
;AGQKVVIEEFLEGEEITVLAFVDGETVLPLVPSQDHKPIFDGDRGPNTGGMGAYSPVPHLEQWLTEIQHLILKPLAKGLAESGQPYRGLLYTGLILNESGPKVVEFNVRFGDPEAQVVLPLLENDLVEILSASCEGRLNEVELEWKKEASVCVIAAAPGYPGPPTKGLAIELPEFLEDGTQIFHAGTRIQENTLVTSGGRVFGVTAQATDIEQARNRVYQLMENIKFRGMQFRSDIGAKAL
;
A
#
# COMPACT_ATOMS: atom_id res chain seq x y z
N ALA A 1 -8.73 14.58 -22.57
CA ALA A 1 -9.25 14.59 -21.20
C ALA A 1 -10.26 15.73 -21.07
N GLY A 2 -11.39 15.53 -20.32
CA GLY A 2 -12.29 16.62 -20.00
C GLY A 2 -13.63 16.64 -20.75
N GLN A 3 -13.97 15.64 -21.56
CA GLN A 3 -15.30 15.55 -22.19
C GLN A 3 -16.42 15.15 -21.21
N LYS A 4 -16.05 14.48 -20.10
CA LYS A 4 -16.95 14.16 -18.99
C LYS A 4 -16.24 14.47 -17.68
N VAL A 5 -16.97 15.02 -16.74
CA VAL A 5 -16.50 15.38 -15.39
C VAL A 5 -17.42 14.68 -14.39
N VAL A 6 -16.83 14.07 -13.38
CA VAL A 6 -17.55 13.55 -12.21
C VAL A 6 -17.42 14.60 -11.11
N ILE A 7 -18.53 14.93 -10.47
CA ILE A 7 -18.58 15.83 -9.32
C ILE A 7 -19.07 15.02 -8.14
N GLU A 8 -18.23 14.91 -7.10
CA GLU A 8 -18.48 14.11 -5.93
C GLU A 8 -18.49 14.99 -4.67
N GLU A 9 -19.05 14.45 -3.57
CA GLU A 9 -18.96 15.07 -2.25
C GLU A 9 -17.48 15.16 -1.83
N PHE A 10 -17.07 16.29 -1.27
CA PHE A 10 -15.77 16.37 -0.62
C PHE A 10 -15.84 15.65 0.73
N LEU A 11 -15.05 14.58 0.89
CA LEU A 11 -15.02 13.77 2.10
C LEU A 11 -13.89 14.25 3.01
N GLU A 12 -14.26 14.59 4.25
CA GLU A 12 -13.31 14.87 5.34
C GLU A 12 -13.17 13.64 6.22
N GLY A 13 -11.95 13.32 6.63
CA GLY A 13 -11.65 12.17 7.48
C GLY A 13 -10.28 11.57 7.23
N GLU A 14 -10.06 10.41 7.77
CA GLU A 14 -8.82 9.66 7.64
C GLU A 14 -8.86 8.77 6.40
N GLU A 15 -7.88 8.92 5.51
CA GLU A 15 -7.75 8.06 4.34
C GLU A 15 -7.12 6.72 4.72
N ILE A 16 -7.76 5.63 4.31
CA ILE A 16 -7.36 4.25 4.59
C ILE A 16 -7.55 3.37 3.38
N THR A 17 -6.85 2.26 3.35
CA THR A 17 -6.96 1.24 2.30
C THR A 17 -7.29 -0.12 2.88
N VAL A 18 -8.31 -0.78 2.31
CA VAL A 18 -8.59 -2.19 2.54
C VAL A 18 -8.48 -2.94 1.22
N LEU A 19 -7.54 -3.88 1.17
CA LEU A 19 -7.41 -4.84 0.08
C LEU A 19 -8.28 -6.06 0.38
N ALA A 20 -8.79 -6.74 -0.65
CA ALA A 20 -9.53 -7.99 -0.48
C ALA A 20 -9.32 -8.93 -1.66
N PHE A 21 -9.15 -10.22 -1.41
CA PHE A 21 -9.29 -11.23 -2.45
C PHE A 21 -10.77 -11.53 -2.70
N VAL A 22 -11.14 -11.67 -3.96
CA VAL A 22 -12.53 -11.90 -4.41
C VAL A 22 -12.56 -13.01 -5.45
N ASP A 23 -13.59 -13.87 -5.39
CA ASP A 23 -13.81 -14.94 -6.38
C ASP A 23 -15.27 -15.03 -6.85
N GLY A 24 -15.90 -13.91 -7.05
CA GLY A 24 -17.32 -13.78 -7.36
C GLY A 24 -18.07 -13.21 -6.16
N GLU A 25 -18.61 -14.05 -5.28
CA GLU A 25 -19.33 -13.58 -4.10
C GLU A 25 -18.52 -13.68 -2.80
N THR A 26 -17.49 -14.55 -2.76
CA THR A 26 -16.60 -14.66 -1.61
C THR A 26 -15.64 -13.48 -1.57
N VAL A 27 -15.51 -12.85 -0.41
CA VAL A 27 -14.63 -11.71 -0.19
C VAL A 27 -13.82 -11.96 1.07
N LEU A 28 -12.49 -12.00 0.94
CA LEU A 28 -11.53 -12.14 2.04
C LEU A 28 -10.75 -10.83 2.19
N PRO A 29 -11.13 -9.93 3.11
CA PRO A 29 -10.38 -8.71 3.35
C PRO A 29 -9.03 -9.02 4.00
N LEU A 30 -8.00 -8.26 3.58
CA LEU A 30 -6.67 -8.29 4.16
C LEU A 30 -6.58 -7.31 5.33
N VAL A 31 -5.50 -7.39 6.11
CA VAL A 31 -5.22 -6.40 7.14
C VAL A 31 -5.20 -4.98 6.54
N PRO A 32 -5.85 -4.01 7.19
CA PRO A 32 -5.90 -2.64 6.66
C PRO A 32 -4.52 -1.99 6.64
N SER A 33 -4.35 -1.07 5.71
CA SER A 33 -3.14 -0.24 5.60
C SER A 33 -3.50 1.23 5.45
N GLN A 34 -2.57 2.09 5.83
CA GLN A 34 -2.67 3.52 5.61
C GLN A 34 -1.52 4.02 4.75
N ASP A 35 -1.86 4.60 3.60
CA ASP A 35 -0.95 5.28 2.69
C ASP A 35 -0.80 6.77 3.04
N HIS A 36 0.30 7.37 2.60
CA HIS A 36 0.60 8.78 2.75
C HIS A 36 0.82 9.40 1.36
N LYS A 37 -0.23 9.99 0.78
CA LYS A 37 -0.20 10.48 -0.61
C LYS A 37 0.53 11.81 -0.81
N PRO A 38 0.44 12.83 0.08
CA PRO A 38 1.17 14.07 -0.09
C PRO A 38 2.69 13.89 0.01
N ILE A 39 3.43 14.68 -0.80
CA ILE A 39 4.88 14.54 -0.96
C ILE A 39 5.69 14.91 0.29
N PHE A 40 5.19 15.81 1.15
CA PHE A 40 5.90 16.34 2.30
C PHE A 40 5.28 15.90 3.62
N ASP A 41 6.09 15.94 4.69
CA ASP A 41 5.66 15.69 6.05
C ASP A 41 4.46 16.55 6.45
N GLY A 42 3.60 15.99 7.34
CA GLY A 42 2.39 16.63 7.79
C GLY A 42 1.32 16.72 6.70
N ASP A 43 1.30 15.78 5.77
CA ASP A 43 0.37 15.69 4.64
C ASP A 43 0.28 16.97 3.81
N ARG A 44 1.43 17.56 3.51
CA ARG A 44 1.54 18.80 2.74
C ARG A 44 2.07 18.58 1.33
N GLY A 45 1.76 19.55 0.45
CA GLY A 45 2.20 19.52 -0.94
C GLY A 45 1.26 18.72 -1.85
N PRO A 46 1.64 18.53 -3.12
CA PRO A 46 0.83 17.78 -4.08
C PRO A 46 0.75 16.30 -3.74
N ASN A 47 -0.37 15.67 -4.10
CA ASN A 47 -0.53 14.22 -4.04
C ASN A 47 0.41 13.51 -4.99
N THR A 48 0.81 12.31 -4.61
CA THR A 48 1.71 11.41 -5.32
C THR A 48 1.04 10.05 -5.53
N GLY A 49 1.78 9.07 -5.99
CA GLY A 49 1.36 7.67 -5.97
C GLY A 49 1.52 6.96 -4.61
N GLY A 50 1.83 7.71 -3.54
CA GLY A 50 2.14 7.20 -2.20
C GLY A 50 3.60 7.39 -1.85
N MET A 51 3.86 8.00 -0.68
CA MET A 51 5.20 8.24 -0.14
C MET A 51 5.58 7.26 0.97
N GLY A 52 4.69 6.36 1.30
CA GLY A 52 4.88 5.31 2.28
C GLY A 52 3.57 4.85 2.86
N ALA A 53 3.59 3.69 3.48
CA ALA A 53 2.42 3.09 4.12
C ALA A 53 2.83 2.33 5.38
N TYR A 54 1.85 1.97 6.19
CA TYR A 54 2.03 1.05 7.31
C TYR A 54 0.82 0.12 7.48
N SER A 55 1.02 -1.00 8.11
CA SER A 55 0.01 -2.01 8.44
C SER A 55 0.46 -2.79 9.70
N PRO A 56 -0.46 -3.24 10.58
CA PRO A 56 -1.89 -2.93 10.55
C PRO A 56 -2.17 -1.47 10.96
N VAL A 57 -3.43 -1.05 10.84
CA VAL A 57 -3.91 0.24 11.34
C VAL A 57 -4.78 -0.06 12.58
N PRO A 58 -4.27 0.09 13.80
CA PRO A 58 -4.88 -0.51 15.00
C PRO A 58 -6.33 -0.10 15.26
N HIS A 59 -6.65 1.19 15.07
CA HIS A 59 -8.00 1.72 15.33
C HIS A 59 -9.03 1.34 14.24
N LEU A 60 -8.59 0.70 13.14
CA LEU A 60 -9.46 0.27 12.05
C LEU A 60 -9.96 -1.17 12.16
N GLU A 61 -9.39 -1.98 13.02
CA GLU A 61 -9.82 -3.37 13.18
C GLU A 61 -11.32 -3.47 13.48
N GLN A 62 -11.84 -2.56 14.31
CA GLN A 62 -13.26 -2.50 14.63
C GLN A 62 -14.17 -2.23 13.41
N TRP A 63 -13.66 -1.55 12.37
CA TRP A 63 -14.40 -1.20 11.17
C TRP A 63 -14.33 -2.25 10.06
N LEU A 64 -13.39 -3.18 10.13
CA LEU A 64 -13.16 -4.15 9.04
C LEU A 64 -14.40 -5.00 8.74
N THR A 65 -15.11 -5.42 9.78
CA THR A 65 -16.38 -6.17 9.63
C THR A 65 -17.45 -5.33 8.95
N GLU A 66 -17.59 -4.06 9.32
CA GLU A 66 -18.56 -3.15 8.74
C GLU A 66 -18.21 -2.85 7.26
N ILE A 67 -16.95 -2.56 6.96
CA ILE A 67 -16.44 -2.36 5.59
C ILE A 67 -16.74 -3.59 4.73
N GLN A 68 -16.49 -4.78 5.26
CA GLN A 68 -16.79 -6.03 4.55
C GLN A 68 -18.28 -6.17 4.25
N HIS A 69 -19.15 -5.88 5.23
CA HIS A 69 -20.59 -6.08 5.09
C HIS A 69 -21.28 -4.98 4.28
N LEU A 70 -20.88 -3.73 4.44
CA LEU A 70 -21.55 -2.59 3.81
C LEU A 70 -20.97 -2.22 2.44
N ILE A 71 -19.71 -2.58 2.16
CA ILE A 71 -19.01 -2.13 0.96
C ILE A 71 -18.57 -3.32 0.10
N LEU A 72 -17.70 -4.19 0.64
CA LEU A 72 -17.02 -5.20 -0.19
C LEU A 72 -17.97 -6.31 -0.68
N LYS A 73 -18.78 -6.89 0.22
CA LYS A 73 -19.74 -7.93 -0.14
C LYS A 73 -20.86 -7.43 -1.08
N PRO A 74 -21.49 -6.26 -0.82
CA PRO A 74 -22.48 -5.70 -1.76
C PRO A 74 -21.90 -5.43 -3.15
N LEU A 75 -20.66 -4.92 -3.23
CA LEU A 75 -19.99 -4.69 -4.52
C LEU A 75 -19.78 -6.02 -5.26
N ALA A 76 -19.19 -7.03 -4.62
CA ALA A 76 -18.93 -8.33 -5.24
C ALA A 76 -20.23 -8.99 -5.70
N LYS A 77 -21.25 -8.97 -4.86
CA LYS A 77 -22.59 -9.50 -5.18
C LYS A 77 -23.22 -8.74 -6.36
N GLY A 78 -23.20 -7.40 -6.37
CA GLY A 78 -23.77 -6.62 -7.45
C GLY A 78 -23.07 -6.86 -8.79
N LEU A 79 -21.77 -7.07 -8.79
CA LEU A 79 -21.02 -7.45 -9.99
C LEU A 79 -21.44 -8.86 -10.47
N ALA A 80 -21.58 -9.82 -9.57
CA ALA A 80 -22.02 -11.16 -9.93
C ALA A 80 -23.47 -11.18 -10.49
N GLU A 81 -24.38 -10.46 -9.85
CA GLU A 81 -25.77 -10.30 -10.30
C GLU A 81 -25.88 -9.59 -11.66
N SER A 82 -24.95 -8.70 -11.98
CA SER A 82 -24.89 -8.05 -13.31
C SER A 82 -24.30 -8.94 -14.41
N GLY A 83 -23.95 -10.20 -14.09
CA GLY A 83 -23.34 -11.14 -15.03
C GLY A 83 -21.84 -10.91 -15.25
N GLN A 84 -21.19 -10.12 -14.40
CA GLN A 84 -19.76 -9.81 -14.46
C GLN A 84 -19.07 -10.11 -13.12
N PRO A 85 -19.08 -11.39 -12.64
CA PRO A 85 -18.47 -11.73 -11.37
C PRO A 85 -16.98 -11.38 -11.38
N TYR A 86 -16.56 -10.61 -10.38
CA TYR A 86 -15.17 -10.22 -10.24
C TYR A 86 -14.35 -11.34 -9.58
N ARG A 87 -13.15 -11.59 -10.10
CA ARG A 87 -12.16 -12.50 -9.51
C ARG A 87 -10.80 -11.83 -9.50
N GLY A 88 -10.13 -11.83 -8.35
CA GLY A 88 -8.83 -11.24 -8.17
C GLY A 88 -8.74 -10.35 -6.94
N LEU A 89 -7.82 -9.38 -6.96
CA LEU A 89 -7.62 -8.45 -5.86
C LEU A 89 -8.42 -7.17 -6.06
N LEU A 90 -9.25 -6.85 -5.09
CA LEU A 90 -9.98 -5.60 -5.00
C LEU A 90 -9.23 -4.66 -4.03
N TYR A 91 -8.91 -3.46 -4.50
CA TYR A 91 -8.42 -2.34 -3.68
C TYR A 91 -9.59 -1.40 -3.41
N THR A 92 -9.78 -1.04 -2.15
CA THR A 92 -10.82 -0.12 -1.73
C THR A 92 -10.19 1.02 -0.95
N GLY A 93 -10.16 2.22 -1.56
CA GLY A 93 -9.76 3.47 -0.92
C GLY A 93 -10.97 4.07 -0.18
N LEU A 94 -10.80 4.37 1.08
CA LEU A 94 -11.85 4.82 1.98
C LEU A 94 -11.45 6.11 2.69
N ILE A 95 -12.43 6.95 3.02
CA ILE A 95 -12.32 7.96 4.06
C ILE A 95 -13.15 7.49 5.26
N LEU A 96 -12.51 7.41 6.41
CA LEU A 96 -13.17 7.12 7.68
C LEU A 96 -13.41 8.41 8.46
N ASN A 97 -14.65 8.62 8.87
CA ASN A 97 -15.06 9.72 9.74
C ASN A 97 -16.10 9.24 10.75
N GLU A 98 -16.68 10.16 11.53
CA GLU A 98 -17.71 9.86 12.53
C GLU A 98 -18.98 9.19 11.96
N SER A 99 -19.24 9.37 10.66
CA SER A 99 -20.37 8.74 9.95
C SER A 99 -20.05 7.33 9.42
N GLY A 100 -18.84 6.82 9.67
CA GLY A 100 -18.37 5.53 9.19
C GLY A 100 -17.52 5.61 7.91
N PRO A 101 -17.21 4.46 7.30
CA PRO A 101 -16.38 4.37 6.11
C PRO A 101 -17.14 4.82 4.85
N LYS A 102 -16.55 5.72 4.08
CA LYS A 102 -17.04 6.16 2.76
C LYS A 102 -16.05 5.83 1.67
N VAL A 103 -16.55 5.33 0.54
CA VAL A 103 -15.71 4.92 -0.60
C VAL A 103 -15.23 6.15 -1.37
N VAL A 104 -13.92 6.20 -1.62
CA VAL A 104 -13.30 7.15 -2.54
C VAL A 104 -13.15 6.53 -3.91
N GLU A 105 -12.52 5.34 -3.97
CA GLU A 105 -12.28 4.65 -5.23
C GLU A 105 -12.15 3.13 -5.04
N PHE A 106 -12.37 2.40 -6.14
CA PHE A 106 -11.99 1.01 -6.27
C PHE A 106 -10.91 0.86 -7.33
N ASN A 107 -9.94 0.00 -7.07
CA ASN A 107 -8.95 -0.44 -8.05
C ASN A 107 -8.90 -1.96 -8.10
N VAL A 108 -8.48 -2.52 -9.25
CA VAL A 108 -8.43 -3.97 -9.52
C VAL A 108 -7.00 -4.48 -9.57
N ARG A 109 -6.17 -4.01 -8.64
CA ARG A 109 -4.75 -4.30 -8.51
C ARG A 109 -4.27 -4.08 -7.07
N PHE A 110 -3.10 -4.64 -6.75
CA PHE A 110 -2.41 -4.26 -5.52
C PHE A 110 -2.13 -2.76 -5.47
N GLY A 111 -2.20 -2.20 -4.28
CA GLY A 111 -1.71 -0.86 -4.00
C GLY A 111 -0.17 -0.83 -3.98
N ASP A 112 0.40 0.30 -4.25
CA ASP A 112 1.82 0.60 -4.13
C ASP A 112 1.95 2.00 -3.49
N PRO A 113 2.28 2.08 -2.18
CA PRO A 113 3.08 1.14 -1.40
C PRO A 113 2.33 0.16 -0.46
N GLU A 114 1.03 -0.04 -0.56
CA GLU A 114 0.27 -0.86 0.38
C GLU A 114 0.68 -2.34 0.33
N ALA A 115 0.94 -2.89 -0.87
CA ALA A 115 1.41 -4.27 -1.01
C ALA A 115 2.70 -4.53 -0.22
N GLN A 116 3.60 -3.55 -0.18
CA GLN A 116 4.89 -3.64 0.50
C GLN A 116 4.78 -3.69 2.02
N VAL A 117 3.62 -3.39 2.59
CA VAL A 117 3.37 -3.50 4.04
C VAL A 117 2.39 -4.59 4.40
N VAL A 118 1.46 -4.94 3.52
CA VAL A 118 0.44 -5.96 3.78
C VAL A 118 0.95 -7.37 3.49
N LEU A 119 1.56 -7.58 2.31
CA LEU A 119 2.02 -8.93 1.91
C LEU A 119 3.13 -9.51 2.80
N PRO A 120 4.09 -8.73 3.33
CA PRO A 120 5.07 -9.27 4.27
C PRO A 120 4.48 -9.82 5.57
N LEU A 121 3.27 -9.38 5.95
CA LEU A 121 2.57 -9.86 7.15
C LEU A 121 1.73 -11.12 6.88
N LEU A 122 1.50 -11.50 5.63
CA LEU A 122 0.75 -12.71 5.27
C LEU A 122 1.64 -13.95 5.47
N GLU A 123 1.11 -14.97 6.16
CA GLU A 123 1.80 -16.25 6.37
C GLU A 123 1.47 -17.28 5.28
N ASN A 124 0.30 -17.19 4.68
CA ASN A 124 -0.10 -18.08 3.61
C ASN A 124 0.76 -17.94 2.35
N ASP A 125 0.88 -18.99 1.56
CA ASP A 125 1.42 -18.91 0.20
C ASP A 125 0.48 -18.09 -0.69
N LEU A 126 0.98 -16.96 -1.19
CA LEU A 126 0.21 -16.05 -2.05
C LEU A 126 -0.25 -16.73 -3.34
N VAL A 127 0.54 -17.66 -3.90
CA VAL A 127 0.19 -18.38 -5.14
C VAL A 127 -1.01 -19.28 -4.90
N GLU A 128 -1.11 -19.94 -3.74
CA GLU A 128 -2.27 -20.76 -3.39
C GLU A 128 -3.54 -19.92 -3.26
N ILE A 129 -3.47 -18.75 -2.62
CA ILE A 129 -4.62 -17.83 -2.52
C ILE A 129 -5.07 -17.33 -3.89
N LEU A 130 -4.12 -16.90 -4.73
CA LEU A 130 -4.42 -16.42 -6.08
C LEU A 130 -5.01 -17.51 -6.96
N SER A 131 -4.52 -18.76 -6.84
CA SER A 131 -5.09 -19.92 -7.53
C SER A 131 -6.51 -20.21 -7.06
N ALA A 132 -6.75 -20.19 -5.75
CA ALA A 132 -8.09 -20.38 -5.17
C ALA A 132 -9.06 -19.27 -5.66
N SER A 133 -8.61 -18.01 -5.73
CA SER A 133 -9.41 -16.91 -6.28
C SER A 133 -9.80 -17.14 -7.74
N CYS A 134 -8.86 -17.60 -8.59
CA CYS A 134 -9.15 -17.90 -9.99
C CYS A 134 -10.11 -19.06 -10.15
N GLU A 135 -10.02 -20.07 -9.30
CA GLU A 135 -10.81 -21.30 -9.34
C GLU A 135 -12.18 -21.20 -8.63
N GLY A 136 -12.43 -20.10 -7.88
CA GLY A 136 -13.67 -19.92 -7.12
C GLY A 136 -13.71 -20.72 -5.83
N ARG A 137 -12.57 -20.88 -5.16
CA ARG A 137 -12.39 -21.67 -3.93
C ARG A 137 -11.92 -20.85 -2.74
N LEU A 138 -12.07 -19.50 -2.77
CA LEU A 138 -11.69 -18.66 -1.64
C LEU A 138 -12.44 -18.97 -0.34
N ASN A 139 -13.61 -19.59 -0.44
CA ASN A 139 -14.35 -20.07 0.74
C ASN A 139 -13.65 -21.21 1.50
N GLU A 140 -12.63 -21.84 0.91
CA GLU A 140 -11.80 -22.88 1.51
C GLU A 140 -10.51 -22.29 2.15
N VAL A 141 -10.25 -21.00 1.96
CA VAL A 141 -9.03 -20.31 2.41
C VAL A 141 -9.30 -19.53 3.70
N GLU A 142 -8.46 -19.75 4.69
CA GLU A 142 -8.35 -18.90 5.88
C GLU A 142 -7.04 -18.10 5.79
N LEU A 143 -7.13 -16.77 5.96
CA LEU A 143 -5.95 -15.92 5.93
C LEU A 143 -5.26 -15.91 7.29
N GLU A 144 -3.98 -16.25 7.31
CA GLU A 144 -3.14 -16.27 8.49
C GLU A 144 -2.15 -15.10 8.46
N TRP A 145 -2.02 -14.40 9.59
CA TRP A 145 -1.25 -13.18 9.69
C TRP A 145 -0.21 -13.25 10.80
N LYS A 146 0.99 -12.75 10.51
CA LYS A 146 2.02 -12.51 11.52
C LYS A 146 1.52 -11.53 12.56
N LYS A 147 1.91 -11.76 13.82
CA LYS A 147 1.66 -10.81 14.92
C LYS A 147 2.74 -9.73 14.93
N GLU A 148 2.89 -9.05 13.81
CA GLU A 148 3.91 -8.03 13.56
C GLU A 148 3.25 -6.81 12.90
N ALA A 149 4.03 -5.74 12.85
CA ALA A 149 3.70 -4.55 12.07
C ALA A 149 4.74 -4.34 10.96
N SER A 150 4.34 -3.66 9.91
CA SER A 150 5.18 -3.34 8.76
C SER A 150 5.07 -1.87 8.39
N VAL A 151 6.20 -1.22 8.11
CA VAL A 151 6.26 0.17 7.65
C VAL A 151 7.11 0.24 6.40
N CYS A 152 6.58 0.89 5.36
CA CYS A 152 7.28 1.14 4.10
C CYS A 152 7.48 2.64 3.91
N VAL A 153 8.70 3.07 3.60
CA VAL A 153 9.05 4.45 3.25
C VAL A 153 9.51 4.49 1.81
N ILE A 154 8.94 5.40 1.03
CA ILE A 154 9.30 5.59 -0.38
C ILE A 154 10.46 6.58 -0.50
N ALA A 155 11.56 6.14 -1.12
CA ALA A 155 12.64 7.00 -1.59
C ALA A 155 12.33 7.48 -3.01
N ALA A 156 12.19 8.80 -3.19
CA ALA A 156 11.83 9.42 -4.46
C ALA A 156 12.98 10.25 -5.04
N ALA A 157 13.04 10.30 -6.37
CA ALA A 157 14.01 11.11 -7.12
C ALA A 157 13.68 12.60 -7.03
N PRO A 158 14.70 13.49 -7.12
CA PRO A 158 14.48 14.94 -7.19
C PRO A 158 13.51 15.31 -8.31
N GLY A 159 12.58 16.21 -8.00
CA GLY A 159 11.57 16.71 -8.93
C GLY A 159 10.23 15.94 -8.89
N TYR A 160 10.16 14.76 -8.27
CA TYR A 160 8.91 14.05 -8.08
C TYR A 160 7.96 14.83 -7.13
N PRO A 161 6.61 14.89 -7.40
CA PRO A 161 5.83 14.18 -8.41
C PRO A 161 5.82 14.82 -9.81
N GLY A 162 6.55 15.90 -10.04
CA GLY A 162 6.81 16.43 -11.38
C GLY A 162 7.84 15.57 -12.15
N PRO A 163 8.48 16.11 -13.21
CA PRO A 163 9.49 15.39 -13.97
C PRO A 163 10.69 14.99 -13.09
N PRO A 164 10.92 13.68 -12.84
CA PRO A 164 11.99 13.26 -11.94
C PRO A 164 13.36 13.29 -12.63
N THR A 165 14.42 13.57 -11.87
CA THR A 165 15.80 13.43 -12.32
C THR A 165 16.17 11.94 -12.41
N LYS A 166 16.64 11.52 -13.58
CA LYS A 166 17.04 10.14 -13.89
C LYS A 166 18.54 10.03 -14.05
N GLY A 167 19.09 8.79 -13.96
CA GLY A 167 20.52 8.51 -14.17
C GLY A 167 21.40 8.83 -12.97
N LEU A 168 20.83 9.11 -11.79
CA LEU A 168 21.60 9.33 -10.57
C LEU A 168 22.08 7.99 -10.02
N ALA A 169 23.40 7.85 -9.77
CA ALA A 169 23.98 6.67 -9.16
C ALA A 169 23.40 6.43 -7.76
N ILE A 170 23.13 5.17 -7.46
CA ILE A 170 22.50 4.71 -6.22
C ILE A 170 23.48 3.84 -5.47
N GLU A 171 23.64 4.11 -4.19
CA GLU A 171 24.36 3.30 -3.23
C GLU A 171 23.37 2.58 -2.33
N LEU A 172 23.48 1.25 -2.23
CA LEU A 172 22.69 0.39 -1.36
C LEU A 172 23.58 -0.27 -0.32
N PRO A 173 23.04 -0.65 0.86
CA PRO A 173 23.77 -1.45 1.82
C PRO A 173 24.11 -2.83 1.23
N GLU A 174 25.27 -3.40 1.62
CA GLU A 174 25.68 -4.74 1.16
C GLU A 174 24.79 -5.86 1.73
N PHE A 175 24.26 -5.66 2.92
CA PHE A 175 23.42 -6.65 3.60
C PHE A 175 22.18 -5.99 4.17
N LEU A 176 21.07 -6.73 4.16
CA LEU A 176 19.83 -6.35 4.81
C LEU A 176 19.64 -7.21 6.06
N GLU A 177 19.14 -6.60 7.11
CA GLU A 177 18.72 -7.33 8.32
C GLU A 177 17.45 -8.13 8.06
N ASP A 178 17.28 -9.24 8.79
CA ASP A 178 16.04 -10.03 8.74
C ASP A 178 14.83 -9.14 9.03
N GLY A 179 13.74 -9.35 8.27
CA GLY A 179 12.54 -8.53 8.35
C GLY A 179 12.66 -7.15 7.71
N THR A 180 13.74 -6.88 6.94
CA THR A 180 13.85 -5.67 6.12
C THR A 180 13.94 -6.02 4.64
N GLN A 181 13.40 -5.15 3.77
CA GLN A 181 13.37 -5.36 2.32
C GLN A 181 13.50 -4.02 1.58
N ILE A 182 14.11 -4.06 0.39
CA ILE A 182 14.17 -2.95 -0.55
C ILE A 182 13.48 -3.38 -1.84
N PHE A 183 12.33 -2.80 -2.12
CA PHE A 183 11.57 -3.04 -3.34
C PHE A 183 11.98 -2.04 -4.41
N HIS A 184 12.58 -2.53 -5.50
CA HIS A 184 12.96 -1.70 -6.63
C HIS A 184 11.71 -1.24 -7.41
N ALA A 185 11.62 0.07 -7.69
CA ALA A 185 10.60 0.68 -8.52
C ALA A 185 11.26 1.40 -9.71
N GLY A 186 11.48 2.70 -9.61
CA GLY A 186 12.12 3.50 -10.65
C GLY A 186 13.65 3.34 -10.68
N THR A 187 14.16 2.15 -10.88
CA THR A 187 15.60 1.84 -10.97
C THR A 187 15.95 1.14 -12.28
N ARG A 188 17.20 1.21 -12.69
CA ARG A 188 17.77 0.43 -13.80
C ARG A 188 19.28 0.30 -13.63
N ILE A 189 19.86 -0.70 -14.29
CA ILE A 189 21.32 -0.80 -14.45
C ILE A 189 21.73 -0.02 -15.71
N GLN A 190 22.72 0.85 -15.58
CA GLN A 190 23.35 1.58 -16.66
C GLN A 190 24.87 1.51 -16.49
N GLU A 191 25.60 0.95 -17.47
CA GLU A 191 27.06 0.80 -17.43
C GLU A 191 27.55 0.17 -16.12
N ASN A 192 26.92 -0.94 -15.70
CA ASN A 192 27.16 -1.67 -14.46
C ASN A 192 26.88 -0.87 -13.15
N THR A 193 26.23 0.28 -13.25
CA THR A 193 25.84 1.10 -12.09
C THR A 193 24.33 1.10 -11.95
N LEU A 194 23.83 0.88 -10.73
CA LEU A 194 22.42 1.07 -10.41
C LEU A 194 22.11 2.56 -10.41
N VAL A 195 21.09 2.98 -11.16
CA VAL A 195 20.71 4.40 -11.29
C VAL A 195 19.20 4.61 -11.19
N THR A 196 18.79 5.83 -10.85
CA THR A 196 17.39 6.25 -10.87
C THR A 196 16.84 6.25 -12.31
N SER A 197 15.59 5.78 -12.48
CA SER A 197 14.90 5.75 -13.78
C SER A 197 13.44 6.19 -13.71
N GLY A 198 12.92 6.47 -12.52
CA GLY A 198 11.54 6.91 -12.26
C GLY A 198 11.44 7.89 -11.11
N GLY A 199 10.21 8.28 -10.77
CA GLY A 199 9.90 9.20 -9.68
C GLY A 199 10.08 8.55 -8.31
N ARG A 200 9.28 7.52 -8.00
CA ARG A 200 9.49 6.63 -6.85
C ARG A 200 10.58 5.65 -7.23
N VAL A 201 11.66 5.60 -6.46
CA VAL A 201 12.87 4.83 -6.78
C VAL A 201 12.88 3.51 -6.05
N PHE A 202 12.59 3.54 -4.73
CA PHE A 202 12.50 2.37 -3.87
C PHE A 202 11.30 2.47 -2.93
N GLY A 203 10.74 1.31 -2.57
CA GLY A 203 10.01 1.11 -1.33
C GLY A 203 10.92 0.37 -0.34
N VAL A 204 11.24 1.01 0.76
CA VAL A 204 12.06 0.42 1.83
C VAL A 204 11.14 0.01 2.96
N THR A 205 11.12 -1.28 3.29
CA THR A 205 10.18 -1.85 4.26
C THR A 205 10.91 -2.50 5.42
N ALA A 206 10.36 -2.36 6.62
CA ALA A 206 10.79 -3.10 7.80
C ALA A 206 9.59 -3.65 8.56
N GLN A 207 9.75 -4.86 9.10
CA GLN A 207 8.81 -5.54 10.00
C GLN A 207 9.37 -5.53 11.42
N ALA A 208 8.47 -5.44 12.42
CA ALA A 208 8.80 -5.59 13.83
C ALA A 208 7.53 -5.93 14.63
N THR A 209 7.66 -6.12 15.94
CA THR A 209 6.55 -6.48 16.84
C THR A 209 5.45 -5.41 16.92
N ASP A 210 5.78 -4.15 16.63
CA ASP A 210 4.86 -3.01 16.61
C ASP A 210 5.29 -1.95 15.60
N ILE A 211 4.41 -0.97 15.37
CA ILE A 211 4.64 0.12 14.40
C ILE A 211 5.85 0.98 14.79
N GLU A 212 6.05 1.27 16.07
CA GLU A 212 7.16 2.11 16.54
C GLU A 212 8.51 1.47 16.19
N GLN A 213 8.66 0.18 16.48
CA GLN A 213 9.88 -0.56 16.18
C GLN A 213 10.08 -0.73 14.67
N ALA A 214 9.03 -1.07 13.91
CA ALA A 214 9.11 -1.17 12.46
C ALA A 214 9.52 0.15 11.82
N ARG A 215 8.95 1.27 12.32
CA ARG A 215 9.28 2.62 11.91
C ARG A 215 10.75 2.97 12.20
N ASN A 216 11.23 2.69 13.40
CA ASN A 216 12.63 2.95 13.77
C ASN A 216 13.59 2.16 12.85
N ARG A 217 13.31 0.89 12.59
CA ARG A 217 14.13 0.03 11.72
C ARG A 217 14.14 0.52 10.27
N VAL A 218 12.99 0.90 9.71
CA VAL A 218 12.96 1.37 8.32
C VAL A 218 13.74 2.66 8.13
N TYR A 219 13.66 3.61 9.09
CA TYR A 219 14.44 4.85 9.00
C TYR A 219 15.94 4.63 9.21
N GLN A 220 16.36 3.70 10.07
CA GLN A 220 17.77 3.29 10.18
C GLN A 220 18.27 2.70 8.84
N LEU A 221 17.46 1.89 8.16
CA LEU A 221 17.84 1.37 6.84
C LEU A 221 17.90 2.49 5.79
N MET A 222 16.98 3.47 5.83
CA MET A 222 16.98 4.62 4.92
C MET A 222 18.27 5.46 5.00
N GLU A 223 18.94 5.54 6.15
CA GLU A 223 20.21 6.25 6.31
C GLU A 223 21.36 5.63 5.49
N ASN A 224 21.25 4.34 5.17
CA ASN A 224 22.24 3.57 4.41
C ASN A 224 21.98 3.56 2.89
N ILE A 225 20.87 4.14 2.42
CA ILE A 225 20.52 4.25 1.01
C ILE A 225 20.84 5.68 0.55
N LYS A 226 21.61 5.83 -0.52
CA LYS A 226 22.01 7.16 -0.98
C LYS A 226 21.92 7.30 -2.48
N PHE A 227 21.33 8.38 -2.91
CA PHE A 227 21.50 8.98 -4.23
C PHE A 227 21.29 10.50 -4.14
N ARG A 228 21.90 11.24 -5.05
CA ARG A 228 21.90 12.71 -4.99
C ARG A 228 20.48 13.27 -5.00
N GLY A 229 20.14 14.06 -3.97
CA GLY A 229 18.85 14.74 -3.86
C GLY A 229 17.68 13.81 -3.59
N MET A 230 17.92 12.62 -2.98
CA MET A 230 16.88 11.71 -2.50
C MET A 230 15.87 12.45 -1.63
N GLN A 231 14.59 12.19 -1.86
CA GLN A 231 13.47 12.74 -1.10
C GLN A 231 12.67 11.59 -0.48
N PHE A 232 12.30 11.71 0.77
CA PHE A 232 11.39 10.81 1.47
C PHE A 232 10.72 11.56 2.62
N ARG A 233 9.62 11.02 3.12
CA ARG A 233 8.93 11.55 4.31
C ARG A 233 9.53 10.95 5.59
N SER A 234 9.61 11.77 6.63
CA SER A 234 10.12 11.35 7.95
C SER A 234 9.00 10.95 8.93
N ASP A 235 7.73 11.12 8.54
CA ASP A 235 6.57 10.95 9.42
C ASP A 235 5.69 9.72 9.08
N ILE A 236 6.15 8.82 8.17
CA ILE A 236 5.40 7.61 7.86
C ILE A 236 5.21 6.76 9.12
N GLY A 237 3.96 6.34 9.36
CA GLY A 237 3.59 5.57 10.54
C GLY A 237 3.46 6.39 11.84
N ALA A 238 3.73 7.69 11.83
CA ALA A 238 3.61 8.52 13.04
C ALA A 238 2.16 8.66 13.54
N LYS A 239 1.18 8.54 12.65
CA LYS A 239 -0.26 8.61 13.01
C LYS A 239 -0.73 7.41 13.86
N ALA A 240 0.01 6.31 13.86
CA ALA A 240 -0.31 5.12 14.63
C ALA A 240 0.30 5.10 16.04
N LEU A 241 1.08 6.11 16.39
CA LEU A 241 1.74 6.30 17.68
C LEU A 241 1.01 7.38 18.48
#